data_5099ed0eeae103fe7a1382172c0404be
#
_entry.id   5099ed0eeae103fe7a1382172c0404be
#
_cell.length_a   1.000
_cell.length_b   1.000
_cell.length_c   1.000
_cell.angle_alpha   90.00
_cell.angle_beta   90.00
_cell.angle_gamma   90.00
#
_symmetry.space_group_name_H-M   'P 1'
#
loop_
_entity.id
_entity.type
_entity.pdbx_description
1 polymer ?
#
loop_
_entity_poly.entity_id
_entity_poly.type
_entity_poly.pdbx_seq_one_letter_code
_entity_poly.pdbx_strand_id
1 'polypeptide(L)'
;MKQRLHFLEILYCHLLLVFALGRIGFICYNHHVEELSLSQTLQVCWDGLLSHDFAVAALFLLPAALLAFLASRRPHMPLRAILTPYYALAGFLVALIVVADTVMYEFWQFKLNAVVLSYAASPEGASNSVSPWFILSRVSVTLASVLWVVLPCVFLTPSRIPDAPVWKAFMRNICLILTGLSFLCLTCVRVGDSYHEQNSLFRNHASVNPVLGFFSSFPWTCEPASRFDYLAEEEREQTFSNLYPEQTEDIQDTLLRVKQPDVLIVFMESFGGRFIKELGGIPDVAPNWSRLIPEGIFWDNYYSCSFRTDRGTVSTFSGMLSYPDVCLMKETWLHPHMPSLARSMGQAGYHSVYHYPCAMTNMGKRDYLTNIGFQELMDNTVYSAEEINSTWGANDSTSAMKTFHRIEQKDSAEHLFMVYQTVSSHEPWVVPYNRLQDEKLNAFAYTDYSVGLLIDSLKTLPQWDNLLVIMIPDHGYLYKQSYEDPEFFHSPMLWLGGAIRQPRRMQVLMNQSDLAATLLSQLGISHRDYPWSRNVLSRNYTYPFAYCCFPAGIMWKDHTGETLFDITANSLVTDHHAGGEERLRKAQSVLQTGYDWYSEQMHTFR
;
A
#
# COMPACT_ATOMS: atom_id res chain seq x y z
N MET A 1 -41.95 -3.12 -33.95
CA MET A 1 -42.62 -3.46 -32.70
C MET A 1 -41.88 -4.53 -31.88
N LYS A 2 -41.41 -5.65 -32.47
CA LYS A 2 -40.63 -6.69 -31.78
C LYS A 2 -39.33 -6.18 -31.11
N GLN A 3 -38.57 -5.26 -31.72
CA GLN A 3 -37.30 -4.72 -31.19
C GLN A 3 -37.44 -3.97 -29.85
N ARG A 4 -38.61 -3.47 -29.49
CA ARG A 4 -38.83 -2.76 -28.22
C ARG A 4 -39.15 -3.69 -27.03
N LEU A 5 -39.51 -4.96 -27.29
CA LEU A 5 -39.72 -5.96 -26.27
C LEU A 5 -38.42 -6.36 -25.56
N HIS A 6 -37.34 -6.46 -26.31
CA HIS A 6 -36.07 -7.00 -25.87
C HIS A 6 -35.07 -5.91 -25.38
N PHE A 7 -35.54 -4.68 -25.07
CA PHE A 7 -34.61 -3.61 -24.72
C PHE A 7 -33.77 -3.92 -23.46
N LEU A 8 -34.35 -4.55 -22.44
CA LEU A 8 -33.60 -4.93 -21.23
C LEU A 8 -32.58 -6.04 -21.51
N GLU A 9 -32.91 -7.01 -22.36
CA GLU A 9 -31.97 -8.06 -22.80
C GLU A 9 -30.81 -7.44 -23.60
N ILE A 10 -31.11 -6.53 -24.52
CA ILE A 10 -30.12 -5.84 -25.31
C ILE A 10 -29.20 -4.98 -24.41
N LEU A 11 -29.78 -4.26 -23.44
CA LEU A 11 -29.01 -3.49 -22.47
C LEU A 11 -28.17 -4.37 -21.56
N TYR A 12 -28.68 -5.54 -21.18
CA TYR A 12 -27.94 -6.51 -20.41
C TYR A 12 -26.70 -7.01 -21.18
N CYS A 13 -26.88 -7.42 -22.44
CA CYS A 13 -25.76 -7.80 -23.30
C CYS A 13 -24.77 -6.64 -23.55
N HIS A 14 -25.30 -5.40 -23.67
CA HIS A 14 -24.45 -4.23 -23.79
C HIS A 14 -23.57 -4.01 -22.56
N LEU A 15 -24.11 -4.14 -21.35
CA LEU A 15 -23.33 -4.02 -20.10
C LEU A 15 -22.27 -5.13 -19.96
N LEU A 16 -22.61 -6.37 -20.32
CA LEU A 16 -21.63 -7.45 -20.36
C LEU A 16 -20.49 -7.13 -21.33
N LEU A 17 -20.81 -6.55 -22.50
CA LEU A 17 -19.81 -6.08 -23.46
C LEU A 17 -18.96 -4.94 -22.88
N VAL A 18 -19.55 -3.99 -22.14
CA VAL A 18 -18.83 -2.91 -21.46
C VAL A 18 -17.80 -3.48 -20.48
N PHE A 19 -18.18 -4.43 -19.65
CA PHE A 19 -17.26 -5.06 -18.70
C PHE A 19 -16.18 -5.89 -19.39
N ALA A 20 -16.52 -6.65 -20.42
CA ALA A 20 -15.54 -7.43 -21.18
C ALA A 20 -14.51 -6.53 -21.88
N LEU A 21 -14.95 -5.44 -22.53
CA LEU A 21 -14.04 -4.47 -23.16
C LEU A 21 -13.22 -3.68 -22.14
N GLY A 22 -13.82 -3.33 -20.99
CA GLY A 22 -13.10 -2.73 -19.87
C GLY A 22 -11.98 -3.62 -19.36
N ARG A 23 -12.22 -4.93 -19.23
CA ARG A 23 -11.22 -5.93 -18.82
C ARG A 23 -10.10 -6.08 -19.84
N ILE A 24 -10.44 -6.17 -21.14
CA ILE A 24 -9.44 -6.20 -22.21
C ILE A 24 -8.61 -4.91 -22.17
N GLY A 25 -9.25 -3.75 -22.00
CA GLY A 25 -8.56 -2.47 -21.85
C GLY A 25 -7.61 -2.44 -20.65
N PHE A 26 -8.03 -2.99 -19.52
CA PHE A 26 -7.19 -3.13 -18.30
C PHE A 26 -5.96 -4.00 -18.59
N ILE A 27 -6.12 -5.18 -19.21
CA ILE A 27 -5.01 -6.08 -19.56
C ILE A 27 -4.06 -5.41 -20.56
N CYS A 28 -4.58 -4.79 -21.62
CA CYS A 28 -3.76 -4.13 -22.62
C CYS A 28 -3.00 -2.92 -22.07
N TYR A 29 -3.63 -2.14 -21.19
CA TYR A 29 -2.99 -0.97 -20.60
C TYR A 29 -1.87 -1.36 -19.63
N ASN A 30 -2.09 -2.39 -18.82
CA ASN A 30 -1.17 -2.85 -17.78
C ASN A 30 -0.30 -4.07 -18.22
N HIS A 31 -0.13 -4.29 -19.54
CA HIS A 31 0.65 -5.42 -20.08
C HIS A 31 2.11 -5.47 -19.58
N HIS A 32 2.65 -4.35 -19.13
CA HIS A 32 4.00 -4.27 -18.55
C HIS A 32 4.14 -5.00 -17.20
N VAL A 33 3.04 -5.30 -16.52
CA VAL A 33 3.03 -6.09 -15.27
C VAL A 33 3.14 -7.57 -15.59
N GLU A 34 2.29 -8.08 -16.50
CA GLU A 34 2.34 -9.44 -17.01
C GLU A 34 1.82 -9.45 -18.45
N GLU A 35 2.58 -10.05 -19.37
CA GLU A 35 2.14 -10.24 -20.76
C GLU A 35 1.28 -11.49 -20.89
N LEU A 36 -0.02 -11.31 -21.09
CA LEU A 36 -0.94 -12.42 -21.26
C LEU A 36 -1.05 -12.86 -22.73
N SER A 37 -0.98 -14.17 -22.97
CA SER A 37 -1.34 -14.77 -24.23
C SER A 37 -2.85 -14.58 -24.52
N LEU A 38 -3.24 -14.73 -25.80
CA LEU A 38 -4.67 -14.64 -26.17
C LEU A 38 -5.53 -15.64 -25.40
N SER A 39 -5.04 -16.87 -25.18
CA SER A 39 -5.77 -17.89 -24.42
C SER A 39 -5.98 -17.50 -22.97
N GLN A 40 -4.96 -16.97 -22.31
CA GLN A 40 -5.04 -16.46 -20.94
C GLN A 40 -6.00 -15.26 -20.84
N THR A 41 -5.91 -14.32 -21.77
CA THR A 41 -6.83 -13.18 -21.86
C THR A 41 -8.29 -13.63 -21.98
N LEU A 42 -8.56 -14.60 -22.86
CA LEU A 42 -9.91 -15.16 -23.03
C LEU A 42 -10.39 -15.89 -21.79
N GLN A 43 -9.49 -16.62 -21.10
CA GLN A 43 -9.81 -17.29 -19.84
C GLN A 43 -10.19 -16.27 -18.76
N VAL A 44 -9.38 -15.25 -18.53
CA VAL A 44 -9.65 -14.16 -17.58
C VAL A 44 -10.98 -13.45 -17.89
N CYS A 45 -11.28 -13.21 -19.17
CA CYS A 45 -12.57 -12.64 -19.58
C CYS A 45 -13.74 -13.58 -19.27
N TRP A 46 -13.56 -14.86 -19.48
CA TRP A 46 -14.59 -15.87 -19.21
C TRP A 46 -14.84 -16.02 -17.71
N ASP A 47 -13.79 -16.08 -16.91
CA ASP A 47 -13.88 -16.21 -15.45
C ASP A 47 -14.60 -14.99 -14.84
N GLY A 48 -14.21 -13.77 -15.24
CA GLY A 48 -14.87 -12.56 -14.78
C GLY A 48 -16.32 -12.42 -15.25
N LEU A 49 -16.63 -12.89 -16.48
CA LEU A 49 -18.01 -12.90 -16.98
C LEU A 49 -18.90 -13.79 -16.12
N LEU A 50 -18.47 -15.03 -15.85
CA LEU A 50 -19.27 -16.02 -15.12
C LEU A 50 -19.37 -15.73 -13.63
N SER A 51 -18.32 -15.19 -13.02
CA SER A 51 -18.31 -14.93 -11.57
C SER A 51 -18.98 -13.61 -11.20
N HIS A 52 -18.76 -12.54 -11.94
CA HIS A 52 -19.12 -11.20 -11.50
C HIS A 52 -20.00 -10.41 -12.47
N ASP A 53 -19.65 -10.36 -13.76
CA ASP A 53 -20.20 -9.38 -14.69
C ASP A 53 -21.70 -9.55 -14.88
N PHE A 54 -22.18 -10.81 -14.97
CA PHE A 54 -23.60 -11.11 -15.13
C PHE A 54 -24.44 -10.60 -13.95
N ALA A 55 -23.90 -10.68 -12.74
CA ALA A 55 -24.60 -10.27 -11.53
C ALA A 55 -24.58 -8.73 -11.36
N VAL A 56 -23.45 -8.09 -11.65
CA VAL A 56 -23.32 -6.62 -11.61
C VAL A 56 -24.18 -5.95 -12.69
N ALA A 57 -24.22 -6.52 -13.90
CA ALA A 57 -25.09 -6.03 -14.97
C ALA A 57 -26.58 -6.14 -14.60
N ALA A 58 -26.99 -7.22 -13.93
CA ALA A 58 -28.35 -7.38 -13.44
C ALA A 58 -28.69 -6.32 -12.38
N LEU A 59 -27.80 -6.08 -11.43
CA LEU A 59 -27.94 -5.07 -10.39
C LEU A 59 -28.08 -3.66 -10.98
N PHE A 60 -27.27 -3.32 -11.99
CA PHE A 60 -27.37 -2.04 -12.71
C PHE A 60 -28.74 -1.89 -13.40
N LEU A 61 -29.29 -2.94 -13.98
CA LEU A 61 -30.58 -2.88 -14.71
C LEU A 61 -31.80 -3.06 -13.82
N LEU A 62 -31.65 -3.43 -12.55
CA LEU A 62 -32.76 -3.66 -11.65
C LEU A 62 -33.75 -2.48 -11.54
N PRO A 63 -33.31 -1.22 -11.35
CA PRO A 63 -34.22 -0.08 -11.33
C PRO A 63 -34.98 0.10 -12.65
N ALA A 64 -34.29 -0.14 -13.78
CA ALA A 64 -34.91 -0.07 -15.10
C ALA A 64 -35.97 -1.15 -15.29
N ALA A 65 -35.72 -2.38 -14.83
CA ALA A 65 -36.64 -3.49 -14.87
C ALA A 65 -37.87 -3.24 -14.00
N LEU A 66 -37.70 -2.76 -12.78
CA LEU A 66 -38.78 -2.40 -11.85
C LEU A 66 -39.67 -1.29 -12.43
N LEU A 67 -39.05 -0.22 -12.96
CA LEU A 67 -39.81 0.87 -13.58
C LEU A 67 -40.49 0.46 -14.88
N ALA A 68 -39.86 -0.41 -15.68
CA ALA A 68 -40.50 -0.99 -16.87
C ALA A 68 -41.71 -1.85 -16.52
N PHE A 69 -41.61 -2.66 -15.44
CA PHE A 69 -42.74 -3.43 -14.92
C PHE A 69 -43.90 -2.53 -14.46
N LEU A 70 -43.60 -1.43 -13.73
CA LEU A 70 -44.62 -0.45 -13.33
C LEU A 70 -45.23 0.26 -14.54
N ALA A 71 -44.38 0.66 -15.51
CA ALA A 71 -44.84 1.31 -16.74
C ALA A 71 -45.72 0.41 -17.61
N SER A 72 -45.54 -0.93 -17.55
CA SER A 72 -46.43 -1.90 -18.22
C SER A 72 -47.86 -1.88 -17.69
N ARG A 73 -48.08 -1.35 -16.49
CA ARG A 73 -49.40 -1.18 -15.85
C ARG A 73 -49.90 0.27 -15.92
N ARG A 74 -49.03 1.22 -16.33
CA ARG A 74 -49.32 2.64 -16.45
C ARG A 74 -48.84 3.17 -17.81
N PRO A 75 -49.64 3.02 -18.90
CA PRO A 75 -49.19 3.23 -20.28
C PRO A 75 -48.78 4.66 -20.59
N HIS A 76 -49.14 5.64 -19.73
CA HIS A 76 -48.74 7.04 -19.90
C HIS A 76 -47.41 7.39 -19.21
N MET A 77 -46.80 6.47 -18.50
CA MET A 77 -45.55 6.72 -17.78
C MET A 77 -44.39 6.95 -18.76
N PRO A 78 -43.68 8.11 -18.66
CA PRO A 78 -42.56 8.45 -19.57
C PRO A 78 -41.29 7.73 -19.14
N LEU A 79 -41.18 6.43 -19.39
CA LEU A 79 -40.13 5.56 -18.87
C LEU A 79 -38.71 6.07 -19.17
N ARG A 80 -38.46 6.44 -20.43
CA ARG A 80 -37.13 6.95 -20.83
C ARG A 80 -36.76 8.19 -20.06
N ALA A 81 -37.67 9.17 -19.93
CA ALA A 81 -37.40 10.41 -19.23
C ALA A 81 -37.05 10.19 -17.74
N ILE A 82 -37.72 9.24 -17.09
CA ILE A 82 -37.46 8.88 -15.69
C ILE A 82 -36.12 8.15 -15.53
N LEU A 83 -35.76 7.25 -16.48
CA LEU A 83 -34.53 6.47 -16.41
C LEU A 83 -33.28 7.23 -16.87
N THR A 84 -33.41 8.28 -17.68
CA THR A 84 -32.26 9.06 -18.20
C THR A 84 -31.34 9.57 -17.09
N PRO A 85 -31.81 10.24 -16.04
CA PRO A 85 -30.92 10.71 -14.97
C PRO A 85 -30.26 9.57 -14.20
N TYR A 86 -30.98 8.45 -14.02
CA TYR A 86 -30.41 7.25 -13.42
C TYR A 86 -29.26 6.68 -14.29
N TYR A 87 -29.49 6.50 -15.60
CA TYR A 87 -28.44 6.01 -16.50
C TYR A 87 -27.24 6.96 -16.57
N ALA A 88 -27.48 8.26 -16.53
CA ALA A 88 -26.41 9.26 -16.52
C ALA A 88 -25.54 9.12 -15.26
N LEU A 89 -26.16 9.02 -14.08
CA LEU A 89 -25.42 8.89 -12.82
C LEU A 89 -24.73 7.52 -12.69
N ALA A 90 -25.48 6.44 -12.86
CA ALA A 90 -24.94 5.09 -12.69
C ALA A 90 -23.90 4.74 -13.77
N GLY A 91 -24.15 5.15 -15.03
CA GLY A 91 -23.19 4.97 -16.12
C GLY A 91 -21.92 5.84 -15.95
N PHE A 92 -22.06 7.04 -15.39
CA PHE A 92 -20.88 7.85 -15.01
C PHE A 92 -20.04 7.14 -13.95
N LEU A 93 -20.65 6.60 -12.90
CA LEU A 93 -19.93 5.87 -11.84
C LEU A 93 -19.25 4.62 -12.38
N VAL A 94 -19.94 3.82 -13.22
CA VAL A 94 -19.33 2.64 -13.85
C VAL A 94 -18.13 3.01 -14.69
N ALA A 95 -18.27 4.01 -15.57
CA ALA A 95 -17.18 4.45 -16.45
C ALA A 95 -15.99 5.02 -15.64
N LEU A 96 -16.27 5.83 -14.63
CA LEU A 96 -15.24 6.40 -13.75
C LEU A 96 -14.47 5.31 -13.01
N ILE A 97 -15.18 4.33 -12.42
CA ILE A 97 -14.54 3.22 -11.69
C ILE A 97 -13.69 2.37 -12.62
N VAL A 98 -14.20 2.00 -13.80
CA VAL A 98 -13.45 1.17 -14.78
C VAL A 98 -12.18 1.88 -15.26
N VAL A 99 -12.27 3.18 -15.57
CA VAL A 99 -11.10 3.94 -16.03
C VAL A 99 -10.12 4.19 -14.89
N ALA A 100 -10.61 4.57 -13.71
CA ALA A 100 -9.76 4.79 -12.54
C ALA A 100 -9.04 3.50 -12.12
N ASP A 101 -9.75 2.36 -12.07
CA ASP A 101 -9.15 1.06 -11.78
C ASP A 101 -8.03 0.70 -12.75
N THR A 102 -8.25 0.90 -14.05
CA THR A 102 -7.26 0.62 -15.09
C THR A 102 -6.00 1.48 -14.93
N VAL A 103 -6.19 2.77 -14.68
CA VAL A 103 -5.08 3.74 -14.62
C VAL A 103 -4.32 3.67 -13.29
N MET A 104 -5.04 3.51 -12.18
CA MET A 104 -4.40 3.43 -10.86
C MET A 104 -3.60 2.16 -10.69
N TYR A 105 -3.97 1.09 -11.38
CA TYR A 105 -3.24 -0.18 -11.33
C TYR A 105 -1.79 -0.06 -11.85
N GLU A 106 -1.52 0.83 -12.80
CA GLU A 106 -0.16 1.14 -13.27
C GLU A 106 0.78 1.56 -12.12
N PHE A 107 0.23 2.34 -11.16
CA PHE A 107 1.01 2.89 -10.04
C PHE A 107 0.98 2.00 -8.80
N TRP A 108 -0.16 1.32 -8.57
CA TRP A 108 -0.43 0.67 -7.29
C TRP A 108 -0.40 -0.86 -7.34
N GLN A 109 -0.53 -1.45 -8.54
CA GLN A 109 -0.61 -2.89 -8.78
C GLN A 109 -1.65 -3.61 -7.88
N PHE A 110 -2.74 -2.92 -7.52
CA PHE A 110 -3.92 -3.50 -6.88
C PHE A 110 -5.20 -2.85 -7.38
N LYS A 111 -6.32 -3.56 -7.21
CA LYS A 111 -7.64 -3.11 -7.66
C LYS A 111 -8.08 -1.85 -6.93
N LEU A 112 -8.77 -0.96 -7.65
CA LEU A 112 -9.35 0.23 -7.07
C LEU A 112 -10.26 -0.14 -5.89
N ASN A 113 -10.00 0.47 -4.73
CA ASN A 113 -10.74 0.24 -3.49
C ASN A 113 -11.08 1.56 -2.78
N ALA A 114 -11.85 1.48 -1.69
CA ALA A 114 -12.32 2.66 -0.94
C ALA A 114 -11.20 3.55 -0.39
N VAL A 115 -9.98 3.03 -0.25
CA VAL A 115 -8.80 3.80 0.21
C VAL A 115 -8.50 4.98 -0.71
N VAL A 116 -8.84 4.90 -2.02
CA VAL A 116 -8.67 6.03 -2.95
C VAL A 116 -9.40 7.30 -2.49
N LEU A 117 -10.52 7.16 -1.77
CA LEU A 117 -11.27 8.31 -1.27
C LEU A 117 -10.49 9.10 -0.21
N SER A 118 -9.63 8.43 0.55
CA SER A 118 -8.75 9.12 1.52
C SER A 118 -7.67 9.96 0.83
N TYR A 119 -7.22 9.57 -0.36
CA TYR A 119 -6.30 10.37 -1.18
C TYR A 119 -7.02 11.52 -1.90
N ALA A 120 -8.30 11.32 -2.28
CA ALA A 120 -9.12 12.39 -2.84
C ALA A 120 -9.37 13.54 -1.85
N ALA A 121 -9.30 13.28 -0.55
CA ALA A 121 -9.38 14.30 0.49
C ALA A 121 -8.10 15.17 0.61
N SER A 122 -6.98 14.75 0.00
CA SER A 122 -5.69 15.46 -0.02
C SER A 122 -5.15 15.54 -1.46
N PRO A 123 -5.78 16.34 -2.35
CA PRO A 123 -5.50 16.31 -3.78
C PRO A 123 -4.11 16.84 -4.18
N GLU A 124 -3.44 17.58 -3.30
CA GLU A 124 -2.12 18.18 -3.57
C GLU A 124 -1.06 17.10 -3.87
N GLY A 125 -1.03 16.01 -3.10
CA GLY A 125 -0.10 14.90 -3.34
C GLY A 125 -0.31 14.23 -4.70
N ALA A 126 -1.58 14.00 -5.08
CA ALA A 126 -1.91 13.39 -6.36
C ALA A 126 -1.59 14.31 -7.55
N SER A 127 -1.83 15.63 -7.42
CA SER A 127 -1.53 16.61 -8.48
C SER A 127 -0.04 16.79 -8.73
N ASN A 128 0.79 16.59 -7.70
CA ASN A 128 2.25 16.70 -7.82
C ASN A 128 2.90 15.50 -8.52
N SER A 129 2.21 14.35 -8.54
CA SER A 129 2.76 13.09 -9.09
C SER A 129 2.50 12.92 -10.59
N VAL A 130 1.59 13.69 -11.21
CA VAL A 130 1.19 13.49 -12.62
C VAL A 130 1.15 14.79 -13.42
N SER A 131 1.41 14.71 -14.73
CA SER A 131 1.36 15.89 -15.59
C SER A 131 -0.07 16.34 -15.91
N PRO A 132 -0.31 17.64 -16.19
CA PRO A 132 -1.62 18.13 -16.61
C PRO A 132 -2.18 17.43 -17.86
N TRP A 133 -1.31 17.03 -18.78
CA TRP A 133 -1.66 16.27 -19.98
C TRP A 133 -2.17 14.88 -19.65
N PHE A 134 -1.55 14.22 -18.68
CA PHE A 134 -2.02 12.94 -18.16
C PHE A 134 -3.46 13.05 -17.65
N ILE A 135 -3.75 14.04 -16.81
CA ILE A 135 -5.10 14.29 -16.28
C ILE A 135 -6.09 14.53 -17.41
N LEU A 136 -5.79 15.45 -18.34
CA LEU A 136 -6.67 15.78 -19.44
C LEU A 136 -7.00 14.56 -20.32
N SER A 137 -6.00 13.73 -20.62
CA SER A 137 -6.20 12.52 -21.41
C SER A 137 -7.13 11.53 -20.71
N ARG A 138 -7.00 11.34 -19.38
CA ARG A 138 -7.83 10.41 -18.60
C ARG A 138 -9.26 10.92 -18.44
N VAL A 139 -9.44 12.21 -18.24
CA VAL A 139 -10.77 12.85 -18.26
C VAL A 139 -11.45 12.63 -19.62
N SER A 140 -10.72 12.78 -20.72
CA SER A 140 -11.27 12.56 -22.07
C SER A 140 -11.69 11.11 -22.28
N VAL A 141 -10.87 10.11 -21.85
CA VAL A 141 -11.22 8.70 -21.89
C VAL A 141 -12.44 8.39 -21.04
N THR A 142 -12.51 8.96 -19.83
CA THR A 142 -13.66 8.79 -18.94
C THR A 142 -14.95 9.32 -19.59
N LEU A 143 -14.92 10.52 -20.17
CA LEU A 143 -16.09 11.09 -20.86
C LEU A 143 -16.53 10.23 -22.06
N ALA A 144 -15.59 9.73 -22.87
CA ALA A 144 -15.89 8.81 -23.96
C ALA A 144 -16.54 7.52 -23.45
N SER A 145 -16.01 6.95 -22.35
CA SER A 145 -16.57 5.76 -21.70
C SER A 145 -17.98 6.00 -21.14
N VAL A 146 -18.22 7.18 -20.55
CA VAL A 146 -19.56 7.59 -20.09
C VAL A 146 -20.54 7.59 -21.26
N LEU A 147 -20.17 8.21 -22.38
CA LEU A 147 -21.03 8.24 -23.58
C LEU A 147 -21.30 6.81 -24.10
N TRP A 148 -20.30 5.96 -24.12
CA TRP A 148 -20.42 4.56 -24.53
C TRP A 148 -21.39 3.77 -23.64
N VAL A 149 -21.37 3.95 -22.33
CA VAL A 149 -22.27 3.28 -21.38
C VAL A 149 -23.67 3.87 -21.44
N VAL A 150 -23.81 5.18 -21.43
CA VAL A 150 -25.09 5.88 -21.20
C VAL A 150 -25.94 5.97 -22.46
N LEU A 151 -25.35 6.31 -23.63
CA LEU A 151 -26.14 6.54 -24.83
C LEU A 151 -26.99 5.34 -25.26
N PRO A 152 -26.46 4.10 -25.32
CA PRO A 152 -27.27 2.93 -25.62
C PRO A 152 -28.41 2.73 -24.59
N CYS A 153 -28.13 2.94 -23.29
CA CYS A 153 -29.15 2.84 -22.25
C CYS A 153 -30.32 3.80 -22.47
N VAL A 154 -30.03 5.03 -22.83
CA VAL A 154 -31.05 6.06 -23.10
C VAL A 154 -31.79 5.80 -24.41
N PHE A 155 -31.08 5.53 -25.51
CA PHE A 155 -31.70 5.42 -26.83
C PHE A 155 -32.48 4.11 -27.02
N LEU A 156 -32.03 3.00 -26.46
CA LEU A 156 -32.70 1.70 -26.54
C LEU A 156 -33.92 1.60 -25.61
N THR A 157 -33.94 2.34 -24.52
CA THR A 157 -35.10 2.39 -23.61
C THR A 157 -36.31 3.02 -24.32
N PRO A 158 -37.45 2.35 -24.37
CA PRO A 158 -38.65 2.89 -25.00
C PRO A 158 -39.21 4.09 -24.23
N SER A 159 -39.75 5.09 -24.93
CA SER A 159 -40.36 6.26 -24.29
C SER A 159 -41.57 5.87 -23.41
N ARG A 160 -42.33 4.88 -23.83
CA ARG A 160 -43.50 4.30 -23.13
C ARG A 160 -43.61 2.83 -23.44
N ILE A 161 -44.18 2.05 -22.52
CA ILE A 161 -44.50 0.63 -22.71
C ILE A 161 -46.00 0.48 -23.07
N PRO A 162 -46.35 -0.24 -24.15
CA PRO A 162 -47.74 -0.49 -24.52
C PRO A 162 -48.50 -1.25 -23.45
N ASP A 163 -49.78 -0.95 -23.27
CA ASP A 163 -50.68 -1.66 -22.38
C ASP A 163 -51.24 -2.93 -23.08
N ALA A 164 -50.44 -3.99 -23.10
CA ALA A 164 -50.84 -5.26 -23.67
C ALA A 164 -50.49 -6.40 -22.71
N PRO A 165 -51.32 -7.46 -22.61
CA PRO A 165 -51.11 -8.59 -21.70
C PRO A 165 -49.76 -9.29 -21.88
N VAL A 166 -49.32 -9.44 -23.14
CA VAL A 166 -48.00 -10.04 -23.47
C VAL A 166 -46.85 -9.23 -22.89
N TRP A 167 -46.92 -7.88 -22.94
CA TRP A 167 -45.92 -7.02 -22.35
C TRP A 167 -45.89 -7.11 -20.83
N LYS A 168 -47.07 -7.17 -20.20
CA LYS A 168 -47.16 -7.27 -18.73
C LYS A 168 -46.51 -8.57 -18.24
N ALA A 169 -46.78 -9.71 -18.92
CA ALA A 169 -46.19 -10.99 -18.59
C ALA A 169 -44.69 -11.03 -18.83
N PHE A 170 -44.21 -10.51 -19.97
CA PHE A 170 -42.80 -10.44 -20.32
C PHE A 170 -42.03 -9.58 -19.33
N MET A 171 -42.48 -8.32 -19.05
CA MET A 171 -41.82 -7.43 -18.11
C MET A 171 -41.81 -8.00 -16.68
N ARG A 172 -42.85 -8.70 -16.26
CA ARG A 172 -42.88 -9.40 -14.97
C ARG A 172 -41.77 -10.46 -14.90
N ASN A 173 -41.64 -11.29 -15.92
CA ASN A 173 -40.68 -12.39 -15.92
C ASN A 173 -39.25 -11.88 -15.96
N ILE A 174 -38.92 -10.89 -16.81
CA ILE A 174 -37.60 -10.25 -16.84
C ILE A 174 -37.27 -9.56 -15.52
N CYS A 175 -38.23 -8.85 -14.92
CA CYS A 175 -38.05 -8.22 -13.62
C CYS A 175 -37.74 -9.27 -12.55
N LEU A 176 -38.41 -10.39 -12.52
CA LEU A 176 -38.15 -11.49 -11.58
C LEU A 176 -36.75 -12.08 -11.78
N ILE A 177 -36.33 -12.32 -13.03
CA ILE A 177 -35.01 -12.85 -13.35
C ILE A 177 -33.92 -11.86 -12.89
N LEU A 178 -34.02 -10.59 -13.28
CA LEU A 178 -33.03 -9.59 -12.88
C LEU A 178 -33.03 -9.34 -11.37
N THR A 179 -34.18 -9.42 -10.70
CA THR A 179 -34.25 -9.36 -9.23
C THR A 179 -33.51 -10.54 -8.59
N GLY A 180 -33.74 -11.76 -9.10
CA GLY A 180 -33.03 -12.96 -8.62
C GLY A 180 -31.54 -12.88 -8.82
N LEU A 181 -31.07 -12.46 -10.00
CA LEU A 181 -29.63 -12.26 -10.27
C LEU A 181 -29.02 -11.14 -9.41
N SER A 182 -29.77 -10.05 -9.18
CA SER A 182 -29.31 -8.97 -8.31
C SER A 182 -29.21 -9.41 -6.86
N PHE A 183 -30.15 -10.22 -6.38
CA PHE A 183 -30.11 -10.82 -5.06
C PHE A 183 -28.89 -11.76 -4.93
N LEU A 184 -28.66 -12.60 -5.94
CA LEU A 184 -27.46 -13.44 -6.01
C LEU A 184 -26.18 -12.62 -5.94
N CYS A 185 -26.10 -11.49 -6.66
CA CYS A 185 -24.98 -10.57 -6.59
C CYS A 185 -24.72 -10.08 -5.16
N LEU A 186 -25.77 -9.64 -4.47
CA LEU A 186 -25.63 -9.02 -3.14
C LEU A 186 -25.35 -10.03 -2.02
N THR A 187 -25.74 -11.30 -2.20
CA THR A 187 -25.70 -12.31 -1.11
C THR A 187 -24.67 -13.40 -1.31
N CYS A 188 -24.39 -13.80 -2.54
CA CYS A 188 -23.57 -14.96 -2.85
C CYS A 188 -22.26 -14.65 -3.58
N VAL A 189 -22.25 -13.63 -4.46
CA VAL A 189 -21.06 -13.33 -5.27
C VAL A 189 -19.98 -12.69 -4.40
N ARG A 190 -18.80 -13.28 -4.39
CA ARG A 190 -17.60 -12.78 -3.70
C ARG A 190 -16.56 -12.35 -4.71
N VAL A 191 -15.72 -11.40 -4.33
CA VAL A 191 -14.60 -10.94 -5.17
C VAL A 191 -13.66 -12.10 -5.51
N GLY A 192 -13.45 -13.02 -4.56
CA GLY A 192 -12.60 -14.20 -4.75
C GLY A 192 -13.16 -15.28 -5.68
N ASP A 193 -14.45 -15.23 -6.06
CA ASP A 193 -15.09 -16.29 -6.86
C ASP A 193 -14.55 -16.42 -8.29
N SER A 194 -13.85 -15.39 -8.79
CA SER A 194 -13.21 -15.42 -10.12
C SER A 194 -11.82 -16.04 -10.12
N TYR A 195 -11.30 -16.38 -8.96
CA TYR A 195 -9.97 -16.93 -8.83
C TYR A 195 -10.00 -18.45 -9.03
N HIS A 196 -9.67 -18.88 -10.22
CA HIS A 196 -9.52 -20.29 -10.55
C HIS A 196 -8.03 -20.66 -10.56
N GLU A 197 -7.44 -20.97 -9.39
CA GLU A 197 -6.07 -21.49 -9.23
C GLU A 197 -5.02 -20.84 -10.17
N GLN A 198 -5.20 -19.57 -10.46
CA GLN A 198 -4.26 -18.85 -11.29
C GLN A 198 -3.14 -18.33 -10.38
N ASN A 199 -1.98 -18.94 -10.43
CA ASN A 199 -0.78 -18.52 -9.68
C ASN A 199 -0.26 -17.15 -10.16
N SER A 200 -1.13 -16.14 -10.23
CA SER A 200 -0.79 -14.77 -10.65
C SER A 200 -1.80 -13.76 -10.09
N LEU A 201 -1.30 -12.79 -9.33
CA LEU A 201 -2.06 -11.64 -8.82
C LEU A 201 -2.66 -10.83 -9.98
N PHE A 202 -1.90 -10.59 -11.04
CA PHE A 202 -2.37 -9.80 -12.17
C PHE A 202 -3.59 -10.44 -12.84
N ARG A 203 -3.55 -11.76 -13.10
CA ARG A 203 -4.69 -12.48 -13.70
C ARG A 203 -5.89 -12.51 -12.77
N ASN A 204 -5.66 -12.74 -11.48
CA ASN A 204 -6.70 -12.67 -10.47
C ASN A 204 -7.35 -11.29 -10.48
N HIS A 205 -6.56 -10.23 -10.37
CA HIS A 205 -7.04 -8.86 -10.41
C HIS A 205 -7.79 -8.52 -11.71
N ALA A 206 -7.27 -8.95 -12.86
CA ALA A 206 -7.91 -8.72 -14.17
C ALA A 206 -9.27 -9.41 -14.30
N SER A 207 -9.52 -10.54 -13.61
CA SER A 207 -10.79 -11.24 -13.61
C SER A 207 -11.87 -10.54 -12.79
N VAL A 208 -11.50 -9.78 -11.76
CA VAL A 208 -12.45 -9.06 -10.87
C VAL A 208 -13.18 -7.95 -11.61
N ASN A 209 -14.50 -7.91 -11.47
CA ASN A 209 -15.28 -6.76 -11.93
C ASN A 209 -14.93 -5.52 -11.08
N PRO A 210 -14.44 -4.41 -11.69
CA PRO A 210 -13.96 -3.25 -10.93
C PRO A 210 -15.05 -2.56 -10.10
N VAL A 211 -16.31 -2.61 -10.54
CA VAL A 211 -17.43 -2.02 -9.79
C VAL A 211 -17.71 -2.83 -8.53
N LEU A 212 -17.75 -4.16 -8.66
CA LEU A 212 -17.90 -5.04 -7.51
C LEU A 212 -16.72 -4.89 -6.54
N GLY A 213 -15.48 -4.94 -7.05
CA GLY A 213 -14.27 -4.78 -6.24
C GLY A 213 -14.27 -3.49 -5.44
N PHE A 214 -14.59 -2.36 -6.09
CA PHE A 214 -14.67 -1.06 -5.43
C PHE A 214 -15.72 -1.03 -4.32
N PHE A 215 -16.96 -1.43 -4.59
CA PHE A 215 -18.02 -1.38 -3.57
C PHE A 215 -17.85 -2.43 -2.47
N SER A 216 -17.25 -3.59 -2.76
CA SER A 216 -16.96 -4.61 -1.73
C SER A 216 -15.87 -4.19 -0.76
N SER A 217 -15.03 -3.23 -1.15
CA SER A 217 -13.92 -2.74 -0.31
C SER A 217 -14.34 -1.75 0.78
N PHE A 218 -15.61 -1.31 0.78
CA PHE A 218 -16.11 -0.45 1.86
C PHE A 218 -16.37 -1.27 3.14
N PRO A 219 -15.99 -0.77 4.30
CA PRO A 219 -16.26 -1.45 5.59
C PRO A 219 -17.71 -1.24 6.02
N TRP A 220 -18.67 -1.84 5.27
CA TRP A 220 -20.10 -1.59 5.48
C TRP A 220 -20.64 -2.07 6.82
N THR A 221 -20.08 -3.12 7.42
CA THR A 221 -20.70 -3.76 8.60
C THR A 221 -19.76 -4.68 9.39
N CYS A 222 -18.52 -4.93 9.01
CA CYS A 222 -17.68 -5.90 9.71
C CYS A 222 -16.83 -5.24 10.78
N GLU A 223 -16.92 -5.75 12.00
CA GLU A 223 -15.89 -5.59 13.03
C GLU A 223 -14.55 -6.02 12.42
N PRO A 224 -13.46 -5.26 12.59
CA PRO A 224 -12.15 -5.64 12.05
C PRO A 224 -11.72 -7.06 12.46
N ALA A 225 -11.98 -7.48 13.68
CA ALA A 225 -11.67 -8.82 14.19
C ALA A 225 -12.41 -9.94 13.46
N SER A 226 -13.68 -9.74 13.09
CA SER A 226 -14.48 -10.76 12.39
C SER A 226 -14.12 -10.93 10.92
N ARG A 227 -13.24 -10.10 10.39
CA ARG A 227 -12.85 -10.12 8.97
C ARG A 227 -11.94 -11.29 8.62
N PHE A 228 -11.09 -11.70 9.56
CA PHE A 228 -10.11 -12.75 9.37
C PHE A 228 -10.28 -13.81 10.46
N ASP A 229 -10.96 -14.87 10.12
CA ASP A 229 -11.20 -16.04 10.99
C ASP A 229 -10.58 -17.28 10.33
N TYR A 230 -9.24 -17.30 10.30
CA TYR A 230 -8.47 -18.39 9.69
C TYR A 230 -8.18 -19.53 10.68
N LEU A 231 -7.93 -19.21 11.93
CA LEU A 231 -7.50 -20.13 12.96
C LEU A 231 -8.42 -20.06 14.19
N ALA A 232 -8.68 -21.20 14.80
CA ALA A 232 -9.34 -21.23 16.11
C ALA A 232 -8.51 -20.47 17.14
N GLU A 233 -9.17 -19.85 18.13
CA GLU A 233 -8.55 -18.95 19.10
C GLU A 233 -7.35 -19.60 19.82
N GLU A 234 -7.51 -20.82 20.29
CA GLU A 234 -6.44 -21.56 21.01
C GLU A 234 -5.23 -21.84 20.10
N GLU A 235 -5.44 -22.25 18.85
CA GLU A 235 -4.37 -22.50 17.88
C GLU A 235 -3.66 -21.19 17.51
N ARG A 236 -4.42 -20.11 17.30
CA ARG A 236 -3.90 -18.79 16.99
C ARG A 236 -3.00 -18.25 18.09
N GLU A 237 -3.49 -18.27 19.35
CA GLU A 237 -2.75 -17.78 20.51
C GLU A 237 -1.46 -18.58 20.74
N GLN A 238 -1.51 -19.89 20.63
CA GLN A 238 -0.34 -20.74 20.76
C GLN A 238 0.68 -20.46 19.66
N THR A 239 0.24 -20.33 18.40
CA THR A 239 1.11 -20.02 17.27
C THR A 239 1.74 -18.65 17.45
N PHE A 240 0.94 -17.64 17.80
CA PHE A 240 1.40 -16.27 18.00
C PHE A 240 2.42 -16.15 19.16
N SER A 241 2.16 -16.78 20.30
CA SER A 241 3.07 -16.73 21.45
C SER A 241 4.45 -17.36 21.17
N ASN A 242 4.51 -18.35 20.29
CA ASN A 242 5.77 -18.93 19.82
C ASN A 242 6.56 -17.98 18.90
N LEU A 243 5.85 -17.12 18.14
CA LEU A 243 6.45 -16.15 17.22
C LEU A 243 6.88 -14.85 17.93
N TYR A 244 6.14 -14.45 18.95
CA TYR A 244 6.38 -13.27 19.76
C TYR A 244 6.51 -13.67 21.25
N PRO A 245 7.64 -14.32 21.64
CA PRO A 245 7.88 -14.70 23.02
C PRO A 245 8.03 -13.45 23.88
N GLU A 246 7.87 -13.62 25.20
CA GLU A 246 8.05 -12.54 26.17
C GLU A 246 9.40 -11.83 25.94
N GLN A 247 9.34 -10.51 25.87
CA GLN A 247 10.53 -9.68 25.62
C GLN A 247 11.43 -9.66 26.85
N THR A 248 12.70 -9.93 26.63
CA THR A 248 13.75 -9.80 27.65
C THR A 248 14.69 -8.64 27.30
N GLU A 249 15.19 -7.96 28.31
CA GLU A 249 16.11 -6.83 28.14
C GLU A 249 17.58 -7.27 28.04
N ASP A 250 17.85 -8.53 27.67
CA ASP A 250 19.19 -9.04 27.50
C ASP A 250 19.81 -8.54 26.17
N ILE A 251 21.10 -8.28 26.21
CA ILE A 251 21.91 -7.92 25.06
C ILE A 251 22.98 -8.99 24.87
N GLN A 252 22.80 -9.88 23.90
CA GLN A 252 23.82 -10.88 23.59
C GLN A 252 25.01 -10.32 22.84
N ASP A 253 24.76 -9.30 22.03
CA ASP A 253 25.76 -8.70 21.17
C ASP A 253 25.65 -7.16 21.18
N THR A 254 26.70 -6.52 21.67
CA THR A 254 26.76 -5.07 21.75
C THR A 254 27.42 -4.50 20.49
N LEU A 255 26.64 -3.84 19.68
CA LEU A 255 27.06 -3.22 18.42
C LEU A 255 27.74 -1.86 18.62
N LEU A 256 27.41 -1.16 19.70
CA LEU A 256 27.86 0.20 19.98
C LEU A 256 29.03 0.20 20.97
N ARG A 257 29.98 1.11 20.76
CA ARG A 257 31.07 1.42 21.71
C ARG A 257 30.72 2.58 22.64
N VAL A 258 29.71 3.38 22.27
CA VAL A 258 29.20 4.53 23.04
C VAL A 258 27.86 4.15 23.65
N LYS A 259 27.65 4.49 24.91
CA LYS A 259 26.40 4.13 25.62
C LYS A 259 25.21 4.99 25.21
N GLN A 260 25.44 6.27 24.95
CA GLN A 260 24.40 7.24 24.61
C GLN A 260 24.85 8.10 23.42
N PRO A 261 24.98 7.52 22.22
CA PRO A 261 25.35 8.25 21.02
C PRO A 261 24.22 9.17 20.59
N ASP A 262 24.52 10.22 19.85
CA ASP A 262 23.54 10.86 18.99
C ASP A 262 23.09 9.85 17.93
N VAL A 263 21.81 9.89 17.55
CA VAL A 263 21.24 8.95 16.57
C VAL A 263 20.64 9.72 15.42
N LEU A 264 21.11 9.44 14.20
CA LEU A 264 20.52 9.91 12.95
C LEU A 264 19.95 8.71 12.18
N ILE A 265 18.64 8.70 11.93
CA ILE A 265 18.03 7.76 10.98
C ILE A 265 17.87 8.48 9.64
N VAL A 266 18.57 8.00 8.60
CA VAL A 266 18.34 8.41 7.21
C VAL A 266 17.28 7.49 6.64
N PHE A 267 16.06 7.99 6.55
CA PHE A 267 14.86 7.27 6.14
C PHE A 267 14.61 7.51 4.65
N MET A 268 15.04 6.56 3.81
CA MET A 268 15.18 6.74 2.38
C MET A 268 13.91 6.34 1.64
N GLU A 269 13.30 7.29 0.94
CA GLU A 269 12.07 7.12 0.18
C GLU A 269 12.18 6.00 -0.85
N SER A 270 11.39 4.92 -0.69
CA SER A 270 11.25 3.79 -1.62
C SER A 270 12.55 3.04 -1.97
N PHE A 271 13.61 3.17 -1.19
CA PHE A 271 14.97 2.74 -1.53
C PHE A 271 15.24 1.26 -1.19
N GLY A 272 14.39 0.35 -1.73
CA GLY A 272 14.50 -1.10 -1.50
C GLY A 272 15.77 -1.74 -2.05
N GLY A 273 15.98 -3.03 -1.74
CA GLY A 273 17.15 -3.83 -2.14
C GLY A 273 17.37 -3.92 -3.65
N ARG A 274 16.32 -3.69 -4.44
CA ARG A 274 16.37 -3.63 -5.91
C ARG A 274 17.44 -2.65 -6.44
N PHE A 275 17.81 -1.64 -5.67
CA PHE A 275 18.78 -0.62 -6.06
C PHE A 275 20.16 -0.84 -5.43
N ILE A 276 20.33 -1.88 -4.61
CA ILE A 276 21.58 -2.19 -3.89
C ILE A 276 22.26 -3.40 -4.52
N LYS A 277 23.40 -3.17 -5.16
CA LYS A 277 24.19 -4.21 -5.84
C LYS A 277 24.52 -5.39 -4.93
N GLU A 278 24.85 -5.13 -3.67
CA GLU A 278 25.26 -6.12 -2.67
C GLU A 278 24.11 -7.03 -2.22
N LEU A 279 22.85 -6.65 -2.53
CA LEU A 279 21.63 -7.46 -2.36
C LEU A 279 21.14 -8.09 -3.68
N GLY A 280 21.96 -8.09 -4.72
CA GLY A 280 21.57 -8.61 -6.05
C GLY A 280 20.80 -7.59 -6.91
N GLY A 281 20.69 -6.33 -6.48
CA GLY A 281 19.99 -5.28 -7.18
C GLY A 281 20.73 -4.72 -8.41
N ILE A 282 20.14 -3.68 -9.01
CA ILE A 282 20.64 -3.06 -10.24
C ILE A 282 21.99 -2.40 -9.96
N PRO A 283 23.06 -2.76 -10.69
CA PRO A 283 24.37 -2.14 -10.50
C PRO A 283 24.35 -0.65 -10.88
N ASP A 284 25.28 0.10 -10.34
CA ASP A 284 25.51 1.52 -10.62
C ASP A 284 24.40 2.50 -10.20
N VAL A 285 23.33 2.05 -9.56
CA VAL A 285 22.31 2.96 -9.02
C VAL A 285 22.81 3.60 -7.72
N ALA A 286 23.35 2.80 -6.79
CA ALA A 286 23.75 3.23 -5.45
C ALA A 286 25.25 3.00 -5.15
N PRO A 287 26.19 3.68 -5.84
CA PRO A 287 27.62 3.50 -5.61
C PRO A 287 28.08 4.00 -4.25
N ASN A 288 27.40 4.97 -3.62
CA ASN A 288 27.73 5.43 -2.27
C ASN A 288 27.37 4.38 -1.22
N TRP A 289 26.23 3.67 -1.36
CA TRP A 289 25.93 2.52 -0.53
C TRP A 289 27.04 1.48 -0.61
N SER A 290 27.42 1.06 -1.83
CA SER A 290 28.51 0.08 -2.04
C SER A 290 29.80 0.51 -1.39
N ARG A 291 30.16 1.81 -1.45
CA ARG A 291 31.34 2.38 -0.81
C ARG A 291 31.26 2.38 0.72
N LEU A 292 30.07 2.63 1.27
CA LEU A 292 29.86 2.78 2.72
C LEU A 292 29.67 1.44 3.44
N ILE A 293 29.17 0.40 2.79
CA ILE A 293 28.96 -0.93 3.40
C ILE A 293 30.19 -1.47 4.14
N PRO A 294 31.43 -1.41 3.60
CA PRO A 294 32.60 -1.88 4.31
C PRO A 294 32.97 -1.07 5.56
N GLU A 295 32.41 0.12 5.73
CA GLU A 295 32.68 1.02 6.86
C GLU A 295 31.69 0.82 8.01
N GLY A 296 30.63 0.04 7.83
CA GLY A 296 29.51 -0.06 8.75
C GLY A 296 29.08 -1.48 9.12
N ILE A 297 27.99 -1.55 9.86
CA ILE A 297 27.29 -2.80 10.16
C ILE A 297 26.17 -2.93 9.13
N PHE A 298 26.38 -3.82 8.16
CA PHE A 298 25.43 -4.05 7.07
C PHE A 298 24.52 -5.24 7.39
N TRP A 299 23.21 -4.99 7.44
CA TRP A 299 22.17 -5.99 7.62
C TRP A 299 21.64 -6.40 6.25
N ASP A 300 22.08 -7.57 5.79
CA ASP A 300 21.78 -8.06 4.45
C ASP A 300 20.53 -8.92 4.36
N ASN A 301 19.86 -9.16 5.49
CA ASN A 301 18.64 -9.95 5.58
C ASN A 301 17.53 -9.18 6.32
N TYR A 302 17.34 -7.91 5.94
CA TYR A 302 16.33 -6.98 6.48
C TYR A 302 15.18 -6.83 5.50
N TYR A 303 13.94 -6.83 6.03
CA TYR A 303 12.72 -6.78 5.22
C TYR A 303 11.82 -5.63 5.65
N SER A 304 11.38 -4.80 4.69
CA SER A 304 10.35 -3.78 4.92
C SER A 304 8.99 -4.42 5.20
N CYS A 305 8.23 -3.87 6.15
CA CYS A 305 6.92 -4.41 6.55
C CYS A 305 5.83 -4.16 5.51
N SER A 306 6.02 -3.21 4.58
CA SER A 306 4.93 -2.73 3.75
C SER A 306 5.38 -2.13 2.41
N PHE A 307 4.43 -1.50 1.74
CA PHE A 307 4.48 -1.01 0.37
C PHE A 307 4.27 0.51 0.26
N ARG A 308 4.20 1.24 1.39
CA ARG A 308 3.94 2.69 1.43
C ARG A 308 4.60 3.36 2.61
N THR A 309 5.00 4.62 2.42
CA THR A 309 5.67 5.47 3.40
C THR A 309 4.89 5.61 4.72
N ASP A 310 3.57 5.78 4.67
CA ASP A 310 2.73 5.93 5.85
C ASP A 310 2.78 4.69 6.76
N ARG A 311 2.81 3.50 6.19
CA ARG A 311 2.93 2.24 6.92
C ARG A 311 4.36 1.97 7.39
N GLY A 312 5.35 2.16 6.50
CA GLY A 312 6.76 2.01 6.84
C GLY A 312 7.20 2.95 7.97
N THR A 313 6.68 4.19 7.97
CA THR A 313 6.90 5.15 9.06
C THR A 313 6.39 4.61 10.40
N VAL A 314 5.17 4.08 10.43
CA VAL A 314 4.59 3.50 11.66
C VAL A 314 5.36 2.25 12.11
N SER A 315 5.71 1.35 11.19
CA SER A 315 6.48 0.15 11.52
C SER A 315 7.87 0.50 12.09
N THR A 316 8.53 1.51 11.52
CA THR A 316 9.86 1.94 11.98
C THR A 316 9.82 2.64 13.34
N PHE A 317 8.93 3.63 13.51
CA PHE A 317 8.98 4.52 14.68
C PHE A 317 8.05 4.12 15.82
N SER A 318 7.08 3.24 15.56
CA SER A 318 6.21 2.65 16.58
C SER A 318 6.41 1.13 16.76
N GLY A 319 7.26 0.50 15.94
CA GLY A 319 7.49 -0.95 16.02
C GLY A 319 6.22 -1.77 15.78
N MET A 320 5.23 -1.22 15.06
CA MET A 320 3.94 -1.85 14.82
C MET A 320 3.93 -2.68 13.56
N LEU A 321 3.02 -3.66 13.49
CA LEU A 321 2.72 -4.36 12.25
C LEU A 321 2.12 -3.42 11.21
N SER A 322 2.34 -3.75 9.94
CA SER A 322 1.59 -3.17 8.83
C SER A 322 0.36 -4.01 8.51
N TYR A 323 -0.69 -3.37 8.04
CA TYR A 323 -1.96 -4.00 7.66
C TYR A 323 -2.23 -3.77 6.17
N PRO A 324 -2.83 -4.73 5.46
CA PRO A 324 -3.13 -4.60 4.03
C PRO A 324 -4.01 -3.39 3.69
N ASP A 325 -5.04 -3.12 4.48
CA ASP A 325 -6.08 -2.13 4.21
C ASP A 325 -6.30 -1.09 5.33
N VAL A 326 -5.69 -1.26 6.50
CA VAL A 326 -5.69 -0.27 7.59
C VAL A 326 -4.38 0.51 7.58
N CYS A 327 -4.45 1.83 7.68
CA CYS A 327 -3.30 2.70 7.81
C CYS A 327 -3.29 3.36 9.19
N LEU A 328 -2.52 2.80 10.12
CA LEU A 328 -2.48 3.27 11.52
C LEU A 328 -2.05 4.75 11.64
N MET A 329 -1.28 5.29 10.68
CA MET A 329 -0.95 6.72 10.64
C MET A 329 -2.16 7.62 10.50
N LYS A 330 -3.28 7.13 9.94
CA LYS A 330 -4.53 7.90 9.78
C LYS A 330 -5.48 7.76 10.96
N GLU A 331 -5.20 6.85 11.88
CA GLU A 331 -6.00 6.56 13.07
C GLU A 331 -5.55 7.45 14.26
N THR A 332 -5.87 8.75 14.18
CA THR A 332 -5.38 9.76 15.14
C THR A 332 -5.74 9.47 16.60
N TRP A 333 -6.86 8.79 16.84
CA TRP A 333 -7.29 8.35 18.18
C TRP A 333 -6.35 7.31 18.78
N LEU A 334 -5.63 6.54 17.94
CA LEU A 334 -4.74 5.47 18.36
C LEU A 334 -3.31 5.97 18.69
N HIS A 335 -2.85 7.05 18.07
CA HIS A 335 -1.46 7.51 18.17
C HIS A 335 -0.94 7.68 19.62
N PRO A 336 -1.72 8.25 20.57
CA PRO A 336 -1.26 8.39 21.96
C PRO A 336 -1.00 7.06 22.68
N HIS A 337 -1.64 5.99 22.20
CA HIS A 337 -1.62 4.65 22.80
C HIS A 337 -0.64 3.69 22.10
N MET A 338 -0.03 4.11 20.99
CA MET A 338 0.98 3.32 20.29
C MET A 338 2.35 3.45 20.96
N PRO A 339 3.21 2.41 20.89
CA PRO A 339 4.62 2.55 21.20
C PRO A 339 5.27 3.66 20.37
N SER A 340 6.34 4.26 20.87
CA SER A 340 7.00 5.36 20.14
C SER A 340 8.47 5.49 20.47
N LEU A 341 9.33 5.38 19.45
CA LEU A 341 10.77 5.66 19.57
C LEU A 341 11.02 7.09 20.08
N ALA A 342 10.27 8.08 19.57
CA ALA A 342 10.45 9.48 19.99
C ALA A 342 10.16 9.67 21.48
N ARG A 343 9.10 9.04 22.01
CA ARG A 343 8.79 9.10 23.45
C ARG A 343 9.83 8.34 24.30
N SER A 344 10.20 7.13 23.89
CA SER A 344 11.18 6.32 24.62
C SER A 344 12.55 6.99 24.65
N MET A 345 13.00 7.56 23.53
CA MET A 345 14.23 8.33 23.45
C MET A 345 14.15 9.63 24.27
N GLY A 346 13.00 10.35 24.20
CA GLY A 346 12.77 11.55 25.00
C GLY A 346 12.84 11.29 26.51
N GLN A 347 12.26 10.17 26.99
CA GLN A 347 12.36 9.74 28.39
C GLN A 347 13.80 9.40 28.81
N ALA A 348 14.63 8.98 27.86
CA ALA A 348 16.06 8.72 28.06
C ALA A 348 16.94 9.98 27.89
N GLY A 349 16.32 11.17 27.73
CA GLY A 349 17.03 12.45 27.67
C GLY A 349 17.44 12.91 26.26
N TYR A 350 16.94 12.28 25.21
CA TYR A 350 17.17 12.75 23.84
C TYR A 350 16.19 13.85 23.44
N HIS A 351 16.67 14.82 22.67
CA HIS A 351 15.83 15.74 21.91
C HIS A 351 15.51 15.12 20.55
N SER A 352 14.22 14.95 20.24
CA SER A 352 13.75 14.26 19.03
C SER A 352 13.36 15.24 17.93
N VAL A 353 13.96 15.08 16.74
CA VAL A 353 13.76 15.91 15.55
C VAL A 353 13.33 15.05 14.38
N TYR A 354 12.28 15.45 13.65
CA TYR A 354 11.92 14.82 12.38
C TYR A 354 12.04 15.84 11.25
N HIS A 355 12.93 15.58 10.31
CA HIS A 355 13.17 16.43 9.14
C HIS A 355 12.61 15.76 7.88
N TYR A 356 11.61 16.40 7.29
CA TYR A 356 10.97 16.00 6.04
C TYR A 356 10.83 17.24 5.15
N PRO A 357 11.52 17.33 4.00
CA PRO A 357 11.60 18.57 3.21
C PRO A 357 10.29 18.98 2.51
N CYS A 358 9.23 18.16 2.63
CA CYS A 358 7.90 18.45 2.12
C CYS A 358 6.97 19.04 3.19
N ALA A 359 5.78 19.49 2.75
CA ALA A 359 4.69 19.81 3.67
C ALA A 359 4.22 18.54 4.42
N MET A 360 4.28 18.55 5.75
CA MET A 360 3.84 17.43 6.59
C MET A 360 2.33 17.34 6.77
N THR A 361 1.56 18.25 6.18
CA THR A 361 0.09 18.25 6.24
C THR A 361 -0.53 17.08 5.47
N ASN A 362 0.23 16.48 4.56
CA ASN A 362 -0.23 15.36 3.74
C ASN A 362 -0.33 14.07 4.54
N MET A 363 -1.37 13.28 4.30
CA MET A 363 -1.62 11.94 4.83
C MET A 363 -1.62 11.80 6.37
N GLY A 364 -1.82 12.90 7.12
CA GLY A 364 -1.82 12.87 8.58
C GLY A 364 -0.43 12.71 9.21
N LYS A 365 0.65 12.90 8.45
CA LYS A 365 2.03 12.73 8.93
C LYS A 365 2.38 13.65 10.09
N ARG A 366 1.99 14.94 10.02
CA ARG A 366 2.23 15.91 11.10
C ARG A 366 1.55 15.48 12.40
N ASP A 367 0.26 15.10 12.31
CA ASP A 367 -0.51 14.66 13.48
C ASP A 367 0.10 13.41 14.10
N TYR A 368 0.48 12.43 13.27
CA TYR A 368 1.14 11.22 13.74
C TYR A 368 2.45 11.56 14.46
N LEU A 369 3.38 12.27 13.83
CA LEU A 369 4.69 12.60 14.40
C LEU A 369 4.57 13.41 15.70
N THR A 370 3.64 14.37 15.75
CA THR A 370 3.36 15.14 16.96
C THR A 370 2.83 14.24 18.08
N ASN A 371 1.83 13.40 17.77
CA ASN A 371 1.17 12.55 18.77
C ASN A 371 2.07 11.42 19.29
N ILE A 372 3.02 10.92 18.48
CA ILE A 372 4.03 9.97 18.96
C ILE A 372 5.22 10.65 19.66
N GLY A 373 5.26 11.98 19.74
CA GLY A 373 6.13 12.74 20.64
C GLY A 373 7.43 13.27 20.05
N PHE A 374 7.55 13.44 18.72
CA PHE A 374 8.64 14.23 18.17
C PHE A 374 8.52 15.69 18.63
N GLN A 375 9.61 16.25 19.17
CA GLN A 375 9.65 17.56 19.79
C GLN A 375 9.89 18.69 18.80
N GLU A 376 10.63 18.42 17.74
CA GLU A 376 10.92 19.36 16.66
C GLU A 376 10.55 18.74 15.31
N LEU A 377 9.77 19.48 14.49
CA LEU A 377 9.39 19.07 13.14
C LEU A 377 9.93 20.10 12.16
N MET A 378 10.89 19.69 11.34
CA MET A 378 11.46 20.47 10.25
C MET A 378 10.80 20.06 8.95
N ASP A 379 9.94 20.89 8.38
CA ASP A 379 9.28 20.63 7.10
C ASP A 379 9.64 21.70 6.04
N ASN A 380 8.83 21.81 4.99
CA ASN A 380 9.05 22.79 3.93
C ASN A 380 9.12 24.26 4.42
N THR A 381 8.64 24.57 5.62
CA THR A 381 8.66 25.92 6.20
C THR A 381 10.05 26.39 6.66
N VAL A 382 11.01 25.47 6.82
CA VAL A 382 12.39 25.82 7.20
C VAL A 382 13.26 26.19 6.00
N TYR A 383 12.70 26.16 4.79
CA TYR A 383 13.39 26.48 3.54
C TYR A 383 12.96 27.83 2.98
N SER A 384 13.89 28.52 2.32
CA SER A 384 13.57 29.69 1.49
C SER A 384 12.84 29.26 0.20
N ALA A 385 12.19 30.21 -0.46
CA ALA A 385 11.54 29.94 -1.75
C ALA A 385 12.50 29.45 -2.84
N GLU A 386 13.79 29.82 -2.75
CA GLU A 386 14.82 29.38 -3.69
C GLU A 386 15.31 27.96 -3.41
N GLU A 387 15.27 27.51 -2.15
CA GLU A 387 15.61 26.15 -1.73
C GLU A 387 14.50 25.15 -2.06
N ILE A 388 13.25 25.59 -2.22
CA ILE A 388 12.12 24.77 -2.67
C ILE A 388 12.23 24.60 -4.19
N ASN A 389 12.91 23.57 -4.63
CA ASN A 389 13.34 23.37 -6.01
C ASN A 389 12.82 22.06 -6.66
N SER A 390 11.85 21.42 -6.01
CA SER A 390 11.13 20.26 -6.55
C SER A 390 9.62 20.36 -6.25
N THR A 391 8.81 19.50 -6.87
CA THR A 391 7.36 19.39 -6.59
C THR A 391 7.07 18.92 -5.17
N TRP A 392 8.04 18.26 -4.52
CA TRP A 392 7.95 17.73 -3.16
C TRP A 392 8.68 18.61 -2.13
N GLY A 393 9.05 19.85 -2.46
CA GLY A 393 9.76 20.74 -1.56
C GLY A 393 11.26 20.88 -1.93
N ALA A 394 12.17 20.86 -0.95
CA ALA A 394 13.60 20.89 -1.22
C ALA A 394 14.10 19.49 -1.64
N ASN A 395 14.94 19.43 -2.68
CA ASN A 395 15.54 18.18 -3.12
C ASN A 395 16.52 17.59 -2.09
N ASP A 396 16.92 16.33 -2.28
CA ASP A 396 17.71 15.60 -1.28
C ASP A 396 19.07 16.21 -0.99
N SER A 397 19.77 16.83 -1.97
CA SER A 397 21.07 17.46 -1.67
C SER A 397 20.91 18.71 -0.79
N THR A 398 19.87 19.51 -1.03
CA THR A 398 19.56 20.70 -0.22
C THR A 398 19.15 20.29 1.20
N SER A 399 18.27 19.31 1.31
CA SER A 399 17.76 18.84 2.62
C SER A 399 18.83 18.07 3.41
N ALA A 400 19.70 17.32 2.75
CA ALA A 400 20.86 16.68 3.38
C ALA A 400 21.78 17.71 4.03
N MET A 401 22.08 18.82 3.36
CA MET A 401 22.90 19.90 3.93
C MET A 401 22.20 20.63 5.08
N LYS A 402 20.86 20.77 5.03
CA LYS A 402 20.10 21.31 6.16
C LYS A 402 20.18 20.38 7.39
N THR A 403 20.11 19.06 7.17
CA THR A 403 20.34 18.05 8.21
C THR A 403 21.75 18.13 8.79
N PHE A 404 22.75 18.23 7.93
CA PHE A 404 24.14 18.44 8.34
C PHE A 404 24.29 19.65 9.27
N HIS A 405 23.79 20.83 8.87
CA HIS A 405 23.88 22.05 9.67
C HIS A 405 23.12 21.94 11.01
N ARG A 406 21.97 21.22 11.07
CA ARG A 406 21.29 20.98 12.35
C ARG A 406 22.13 20.15 13.32
N ILE A 407 22.88 19.18 12.81
CA ILE A 407 23.81 18.37 13.63
C ILE A 407 25.06 19.16 13.99
N GLU A 408 25.66 19.92 13.05
CA GLU A 408 26.80 20.77 13.28
C GLU A 408 26.56 21.81 14.38
N GLN A 409 25.38 22.43 14.37
CA GLN A 409 25.00 23.54 15.26
C GLN A 409 24.31 23.08 16.55
N LYS A 410 24.20 21.78 16.81
CA LYS A 410 23.58 21.30 18.04
C LYS A 410 24.35 21.74 19.27
N ASP A 411 23.67 21.98 20.38
CA ASP A 411 24.31 22.19 21.67
C ASP A 411 25.13 20.95 22.06
N SER A 412 26.31 21.18 22.62
CA SER A 412 27.17 20.09 23.09
C SER A 412 26.56 19.24 24.19
N ALA A 413 25.61 19.79 24.97
CA ALA A 413 24.86 19.09 26.02
C ALA A 413 23.62 18.37 25.48
N GLU A 414 23.22 18.62 24.22
CA GLU A 414 22.07 17.98 23.61
C GLU A 414 22.42 16.55 23.19
N HIS A 415 21.64 15.56 23.63
CA HIS A 415 21.60 14.24 23.03
C HIS A 415 20.55 14.24 21.95
N LEU A 416 20.95 14.05 20.69
CA LEU A 416 20.08 14.20 19.54
C LEU A 416 19.56 12.84 19.04
N PHE A 417 18.24 12.72 18.87
CA PHE A 417 17.60 11.69 18.06
C PHE A 417 16.96 12.36 16.85
N MET A 418 17.56 12.23 15.68
CA MET A 418 17.10 12.89 14.47
C MET A 418 16.71 11.86 13.40
N VAL A 419 15.61 12.12 12.71
CA VAL A 419 15.21 11.41 11.49
C VAL A 419 15.31 12.39 10.33
N TYR A 420 15.98 12.00 9.27
CA TYR A 420 15.97 12.69 7.99
C TYR A 420 15.34 11.81 6.94
N GLN A 421 14.21 12.23 6.38
CA GLN A 421 13.51 11.51 5.31
C GLN A 421 13.82 12.15 3.96
N THR A 422 14.28 11.34 2.98
CA THR A 422 14.52 11.77 1.61
C THR A 422 13.23 11.81 0.79
N VAL A 423 13.23 12.47 -0.37
CA VAL A 423 12.03 12.65 -1.21
C VAL A 423 12.31 12.56 -2.71
N SER A 424 13.56 12.71 -3.15
CA SER A 424 13.87 12.89 -4.58
C SER A 424 13.68 11.63 -5.42
N SER A 425 13.62 10.46 -4.80
CA SER A 425 13.28 9.17 -5.45
C SER A 425 11.77 8.97 -5.68
N HIS A 426 10.92 9.93 -5.28
CA HIS A 426 9.48 9.91 -5.52
C HIS A 426 9.11 10.47 -6.92
N GLU A 427 7.95 10.05 -7.45
CA GLU A 427 7.38 10.64 -8.67
C GLU A 427 7.24 12.17 -8.55
N PRO A 428 7.49 12.94 -9.59
CA PRO A 428 7.70 12.61 -11.00
C PRO A 428 9.18 12.39 -11.39
N TRP A 429 10.08 12.04 -10.48
CA TRP A 429 11.51 11.72 -10.65
C TRP A 429 12.36 12.84 -11.27
N VAL A 430 11.92 14.07 -11.15
CA VAL A 430 12.64 15.24 -11.67
C VAL A 430 13.70 15.68 -10.65
N VAL A 431 14.96 15.46 -10.98
CA VAL A 431 16.11 15.78 -10.13
C VAL A 431 17.16 16.57 -10.90
N PRO A 432 17.96 17.43 -10.22
CA PRO A 432 19.04 18.19 -10.87
C PRO A 432 20.29 17.31 -11.06
N TYR A 433 20.14 16.14 -11.67
CA TYR A 433 21.16 15.12 -11.83
C TYR A 433 20.92 14.37 -13.13
N ASN A 434 21.99 13.98 -13.82
CA ASN A 434 21.87 13.30 -15.11
C ASN A 434 23.02 12.30 -15.26
N ARG A 435 22.98 11.21 -14.48
CA ARG A 435 23.99 10.14 -14.53
C ARG A 435 23.47 8.90 -15.24
N LEU A 436 22.20 8.59 -15.10
CA LEU A 436 21.56 7.42 -15.71
C LEU A 436 20.49 7.88 -16.70
N GLN A 437 20.30 7.10 -17.79
CA GLN A 437 19.34 7.43 -18.84
C GLN A 437 17.88 7.22 -18.41
N ASP A 438 17.63 6.21 -17.58
CA ASP A 438 16.30 5.94 -17.02
C ASP A 438 16.03 6.97 -15.91
N GLU A 439 14.95 7.74 -16.04
CA GLU A 439 14.60 8.83 -15.13
C GLU A 439 14.40 8.35 -13.70
N LYS A 440 13.77 7.19 -13.53
CA LYS A 440 13.53 6.59 -12.20
C LYS A 440 14.86 6.20 -11.55
N LEU A 441 15.67 5.39 -12.24
CA LEU A 441 16.98 5.00 -11.73
C LEU A 441 17.88 6.20 -11.47
N ASN A 442 17.77 7.25 -12.28
CA ASN A 442 18.52 8.48 -12.11
C ASN A 442 18.11 9.25 -10.84
N ALA A 443 16.81 9.24 -10.49
CA ALA A 443 16.32 9.83 -9.25
C ALA A 443 16.81 9.06 -8.01
N PHE A 444 16.78 7.72 -8.04
CA PHE A 444 17.39 6.89 -6.99
C PHE A 444 18.91 7.13 -6.88
N ALA A 445 19.60 7.25 -8.00
CA ALA A 445 21.03 7.56 -8.02
C ALA A 445 21.34 8.96 -7.46
N TYR A 446 20.43 9.91 -7.62
CA TYR A 446 20.55 11.23 -7.00
C TYR A 446 20.35 11.19 -5.49
N THR A 447 19.38 10.40 -5.00
CA THR A 447 19.21 10.18 -3.56
C THR A 447 20.46 9.54 -2.95
N ASP A 448 21.03 8.50 -3.58
CA ASP A 448 22.30 7.89 -3.15
C ASP A 448 23.45 8.90 -3.12
N TYR A 449 23.57 9.75 -4.14
CA TYR A 449 24.56 10.83 -4.18
C TYR A 449 24.38 11.81 -3.03
N SER A 450 23.15 12.24 -2.77
CA SER A 450 22.83 13.22 -1.73
C SER A 450 23.09 12.68 -0.32
N VAL A 451 22.76 11.42 -0.09
CA VAL A 451 23.06 10.73 1.18
C VAL A 451 24.57 10.51 1.32
N GLY A 452 25.27 10.15 0.25
CA GLY A 452 26.73 10.06 0.25
C GLY A 452 27.39 11.38 0.64
N LEU A 453 26.91 12.51 0.09
CA LEU A 453 27.34 13.85 0.44
C LEU A 453 27.12 14.17 1.93
N LEU A 454 25.94 13.82 2.46
CA LEU A 454 25.63 13.99 3.89
C LEU A 454 26.63 13.22 4.77
N ILE A 455 26.84 11.93 4.48
CA ILE A 455 27.75 11.09 5.28
C ILE A 455 29.18 11.61 5.23
N ASP A 456 29.69 12.00 4.04
CA ASP A 456 31.05 12.54 3.90
C ASP A 456 31.20 13.86 4.64
N SER A 457 30.16 14.72 4.62
CA SER A 457 30.17 15.97 5.40
C SER A 457 30.14 15.70 6.91
N LEU A 458 29.29 14.77 7.38
CA LEU A 458 29.22 14.40 8.81
C LEU A 458 30.57 13.85 9.33
N LYS A 459 31.31 13.10 8.51
CA LYS A 459 32.63 12.57 8.86
C LYS A 459 33.66 13.68 9.16
N THR A 460 33.44 14.91 8.70
CA THR A 460 34.32 16.03 8.98
C THR A 460 34.08 16.67 10.36
N LEU A 461 32.97 16.35 11.00
CA LEU A 461 32.57 16.93 12.28
C LEU A 461 33.14 16.15 13.46
N PRO A 462 33.52 16.82 14.56
CA PRO A 462 33.88 16.15 15.83
C PRO A 462 32.74 15.27 16.38
N GLN A 463 31.48 15.64 16.11
CA GLN A 463 30.29 14.91 16.51
C GLN A 463 30.23 13.50 15.91
N TRP A 464 30.93 13.25 14.79
CA TRP A 464 30.97 11.93 14.15
C TRP A 464 31.39 10.80 15.09
N ASP A 465 32.34 11.07 15.99
CA ASP A 465 32.82 10.07 16.95
C ASP A 465 31.75 9.56 17.93
N ASN A 466 30.73 10.38 18.18
CA ASN A 466 29.59 10.04 19.03
C ASN A 466 28.30 9.80 18.24
N LEU A 467 28.35 9.77 16.91
CA LEU A 467 27.16 9.65 16.07
C LEU A 467 26.94 8.20 15.63
N LEU A 468 25.72 7.72 15.78
CA LEU A 468 25.19 6.54 15.13
C LEU A 468 24.29 6.97 13.98
N VAL A 469 24.64 6.62 12.75
CA VAL A 469 23.80 6.82 11.56
C VAL A 469 23.20 5.50 11.14
N ILE A 470 21.87 5.44 10.99
CA ILE A 470 21.11 4.28 10.52
C ILE A 470 20.47 4.65 9.19
N MET A 471 20.91 4.03 8.10
CA MET A 471 20.34 4.20 6.76
C MET A 471 19.38 3.05 6.49
N ILE A 472 18.10 3.35 6.25
CA ILE A 472 17.03 2.38 5.95
C ILE A 472 16.03 2.96 4.97
N PRO A 473 15.38 2.17 4.11
CA PRO A 473 14.22 2.62 3.35
C PRO A 473 12.94 2.59 4.21
N ASP A 474 11.95 3.34 3.78
CA ASP A 474 10.59 3.25 4.29
C ASP A 474 9.85 2.02 3.73
N HIS A 475 10.05 1.71 2.44
CA HIS A 475 9.57 0.52 1.72
C HIS A 475 10.39 0.30 0.44
N GLY A 476 10.08 -0.78 -0.31
CA GLY A 476 10.61 -1.02 -1.65
C GLY A 476 9.86 -0.26 -2.75
N TYR A 477 10.41 -0.24 -3.96
CA TYR A 477 9.79 0.32 -5.16
C TYR A 477 9.60 -0.75 -6.24
N LEU A 478 8.43 -0.77 -6.90
CA LEU A 478 8.08 -1.72 -7.96
C LEU A 478 8.77 -1.40 -9.31
N TYR A 479 10.10 -1.41 -9.31
CA TYR A 479 10.85 -1.21 -10.54
C TYR A 479 11.01 -2.53 -11.30
N LYS A 480 10.17 -2.75 -12.32
CA LYS A 480 10.10 -4.00 -13.10
C LYS A 480 9.94 -5.24 -12.21
N GLN A 481 9.17 -5.09 -11.16
CA GLN A 481 8.78 -6.12 -10.20
C GLN A 481 7.27 -6.03 -9.95
N SER A 482 6.71 -7.05 -9.35
CA SER A 482 5.36 -7.05 -8.79
C SER A 482 5.39 -7.40 -7.30
N TYR A 483 4.26 -7.29 -6.60
CA TYR A 483 4.16 -7.76 -5.21
C TYR A 483 4.26 -9.29 -5.09
N GLU A 484 4.22 -10.04 -6.20
CA GLU A 484 4.47 -11.48 -6.23
C GLU A 484 5.96 -11.84 -6.04
N ASP A 485 6.85 -10.86 -6.22
CA ASP A 485 8.27 -11.01 -6.01
C ASP A 485 8.62 -10.70 -4.54
N PRO A 486 9.01 -11.70 -3.71
CA PRO A 486 9.40 -11.47 -2.32
C PRO A 486 10.56 -10.47 -2.17
N GLU A 487 11.40 -10.35 -3.19
CA GLU A 487 12.52 -9.40 -3.21
C GLU A 487 12.06 -7.93 -3.21
N PHE A 488 10.78 -7.64 -3.47
CA PHE A 488 10.21 -6.30 -3.27
C PHE A 488 10.36 -5.81 -1.82
N PHE A 489 10.21 -6.70 -0.86
CA PHE A 489 10.29 -6.40 0.58
C PHE A 489 11.73 -6.47 1.10
N HIS A 490 12.64 -7.15 0.40
CA HIS A 490 14.04 -7.20 0.76
C HIS A 490 14.68 -5.81 0.67
N SER A 491 15.23 -5.34 1.77
CA SER A 491 15.64 -3.96 1.94
C SER A 491 17.02 -3.87 2.57
N PRO A 492 17.80 -2.82 2.29
CA PRO A 492 19.08 -2.61 2.95
C PRO A 492 18.89 -1.96 4.31
N MET A 493 19.75 -2.30 5.29
CA MET A 493 19.98 -1.49 6.48
C MET A 493 21.48 -1.39 6.74
N LEU A 494 21.96 -0.18 6.98
CA LEU A 494 23.38 0.09 7.25
C LEU A 494 23.52 1.01 8.46
N TRP A 495 24.28 0.56 9.47
CA TRP A 495 24.64 1.36 10.63
C TRP A 495 26.07 1.86 10.48
N LEU A 496 26.28 3.17 10.55
CA LEU A 496 27.54 3.88 10.38
C LEU A 496 27.83 4.78 11.58
N GLY A 497 28.96 5.42 11.55
CA GLY A 497 29.38 6.45 12.51
C GLY A 497 30.37 5.95 13.53
N GLY A 498 30.99 6.89 14.22
CA GLY A 498 32.01 6.57 15.22
C GLY A 498 31.46 5.86 16.44
N ALA A 499 30.14 5.82 16.65
CA ALA A 499 29.52 5.11 17.75
C ALA A 499 29.50 3.58 17.60
N ILE A 500 29.68 3.03 16.40
CA ILE A 500 29.75 1.57 16.19
C ILE A 500 31.08 0.98 16.67
N ARG A 501 31.07 -0.27 17.13
CA ARG A 501 32.30 -0.94 17.58
C ARG A 501 33.25 -1.30 16.43
N GLN A 502 32.69 -1.97 15.43
CA GLN A 502 33.44 -2.41 14.24
C GLN A 502 32.48 -2.69 13.09
N PRO A 503 32.91 -2.48 11.85
CA PRO A 503 32.18 -2.89 10.67
C PRO A 503 31.99 -4.41 10.63
N ARG A 504 30.81 -4.87 10.20
CA ARG A 504 30.52 -6.29 9.98
C ARG A 504 29.24 -6.49 9.17
N ARG A 505 29.05 -7.70 8.71
CA ARG A 505 27.82 -8.14 8.05
C ARG A 505 26.93 -8.91 9.02
N MET A 506 25.65 -8.55 9.09
CA MET A 506 24.64 -9.19 9.93
C MET A 506 23.68 -9.99 9.03
N GLN A 507 23.61 -11.30 9.25
CA GLN A 507 22.78 -12.21 8.45
C GLN A 507 21.49 -12.61 9.15
N VAL A 508 21.26 -12.12 10.37
CA VAL A 508 20.02 -12.40 11.10
C VAL A 508 18.84 -11.81 10.33
N LEU A 509 17.83 -12.62 10.09
CA LEU A 509 16.59 -12.17 9.46
C LEU A 509 15.87 -11.20 10.39
N MET A 510 15.57 -10.00 9.89
CA MET A 510 14.99 -8.92 10.64
C MET A 510 13.87 -8.24 9.87
N ASN A 511 12.76 -7.99 10.51
CA ASN A 511 11.67 -7.20 9.94
C ASN A 511 11.80 -5.72 10.33
N GLN A 512 11.26 -4.82 9.54
CA GLN A 512 11.34 -3.36 9.78
C GLN A 512 10.79 -2.96 11.15
N SER A 513 9.71 -3.60 11.61
CA SER A 513 9.15 -3.37 12.95
C SER A 513 10.12 -3.73 14.09
N ASP A 514 11.08 -4.63 13.86
CA ASP A 514 12.06 -5.07 14.87
C ASP A 514 13.15 -4.02 15.16
N LEU A 515 13.26 -2.98 14.31
CA LEU A 515 14.26 -1.93 14.50
C LEU A 515 14.09 -1.22 15.85
N ALA A 516 12.84 -0.93 16.26
CA ALA A 516 12.58 -0.18 17.49
C ALA A 516 13.14 -0.91 18.73
N ALA A 517 12.77 -2.16 18.95
CA ALA A 517 13.26 -2.94 20.09
C ALA A 517 14.76 -3.19 20.03
N THR A 518 15.30 -3.46 18.82
CA THR A 518 16.73 -3.72 18.64
C THR A 518 17.57 -2.46 18.93
N LEU A 519 17.17 -1.30 18.43
CA LEU A 519 17.85 -0.03 18.68
C LEU A 519 17.79 0.36 20.15
N LEU A 520 16.60 0.33 20.77
CA LEU A 520 16.42 0.67 22.19
C LEU A 520 17.26 -0.24 23.08
N SER A 521 17.29 -1.54 22.79
CA SER A 521 18.14 -2.50 23.50
C SER A 521 19.63 -2.10 23.43
N GLN A 522 20.14 -1.74 22.25
CA GLN A 522 21.54 -1.30 22.07
C GLN A 522 21.86 0.01 22.84
N LEU A 523 20.86 0.85 23.05
CA LEU A 523 20.96 2.08 23.83
C LEU A 523 20.74 1.88 25.34
N GLY A 524 20.38 0.64 25.78
CA GLY A 524 20.04 0.36 27.17
C GLY A 524 18.72 0.96 27.62
N ILE A 525 17.82 1.22 26.68
CA ILE A 525 16.46 1.75 26.93
C ILE A 525 15.48 0.59 26.88
N SER A 526 14.50 0.56 27.81
CA SER A 526 13.47 -0.48 27.85
C SER A 526 12.61 -0.47 26.59
N HIS A 527 12.33 -1.65 26.05
CA HIS A 527 11.50 -1.87 24.88
C HIS A 527 10.29 -2.79 25.16
N ARG A 528 9.94 -2.99 26.44
CA ARG A 528 8.81 -3.86 26.86
C ARG A 528 7.46 -3.41 26.30
N ASP A 529 7.30 -2.12 26.06
CA ASP A 529 6.06 -1.54 25.54
C ASP A 529 5.89 -1.71 24.01
N TYR A 530 6.77 -2.50 23.36
CA TYR A 530 6.74 -2.73 21.92
C TYR A 530 6.34 -4.18 21.57
N PRO A 531 5.07 -4.55 21.69
CA PRO A 531 4.62 -5.95 21.61
C PRO A 531 4.86 -6.60 20.21
N TRP A 532 4.95 -5.78 19.16
CA TRP A 532 5.14 -6.22 17.77
C TRP A 532 6.58 -6.04 17.26
N SER A 533 7.47 -5.52 18.10
CA SER A 533 8.88 -5.28 17.76
C SER A 533 9.76 -6.21 18.57
N ARG A 534 10.59 -7.01 17.93
CA ARG A 534 11.45 -8.01 18.58
C ARG A 534 12.89 -7.51 18.61
N ASN A 535 13.58 -7.66 19.75
CA ASN A 535 15.02 -7.47 19.79
C ASN A 535 15.71 -8.66 19.10
N VAL A 536 16.18 -8.48 17.87
CA VAL A 536 16.78 -9.55 17.07
C VAL A 536 18.14 -10.05 17.61
N LEU A 537 18.70 -9.36 18.60
CA LEU A 537 19.94 -9.71 19.29
C LEU A 537 19.69 -10.27 20.70
N SER A 538 18.45 -10.56 21.05
CA SER A 538 18.06 -11.23 22.30
C SER A 538 18.19 -12.75 22.20
N ARG A 539 18.39 -13.43 23.35
CA ARG A 539 18.31 -14.89 23.46
C ARG A 539 16.95 -15.44 23.06
N ASN A 540 15.89 -14.65 23.30
CA ASN A 540 14.53 -15.05 23.00
C ASN A 540 14.15 -14.90 21.52
N TYR A 541 15.05 -14.35 20.68
CA TYR A 541 14.85 -14.31 19.23
C TYR A 541 15.19 -15.67 18.59
N THR A 542 14.39 -16.69 18.95
CA THR A 542 14.65 -18.09 18.58
C THR A 542 14.06 -18.48 17.23
N TYR A 543 13.08 -17.72 16.74
CA TYR A 543 12.43 -17.96 15.46
C TYR A 543 12.43 -16.68 14.60
N PRO A 544 13.51 -16.45 13.83
CA PRO A 544 13.61 -15.32 12.91
C PRO A 544 12.60 -15.43 11.75
N PHE A 545 11.81 -14.39 11.53
CA PHE A 545 10.89 -14.29 10.40
C PHE A 545 10.67 -12.84 9.99
N ALA A 546 10.21 -12.63 8.75
CA ALA A 546 9.65 -11.38 8.27
C ALA A 546 8.17 -11.58 7.90
N TYR A 547 7.33 -10.68 8.40
CA TYR A 547 5.93 -10.52 8.04
C TYR A 547 5.76 -9.20 7.32
N CYS A 548 5.31 -9.24 6.07
CA CYS A 548 5.14 -8.06 5.24
C CYS A 548 3.73 -8.06 4.65
N CYS A 549 3.17 -6.88 4.44
CA CYS A 549 1.86 -6.77 3.79
C CYS A 549 1.95 -5.98 2.48
N PHE A 550 1.07 -6.31 1.56
CA PHE A 550 0.78 -5.57 0.34
C PHE A 550 -0.74 -5.36 0.22
N PRO A 551 -1.24 -4.53 -0.70
CA PRO A 551 -2.65 -4.12 -0.68
C PRO A 551 -3.68 -5.24 -0.73
N ALA A 552 -3.31 -6.37 -1.33
CA ALA A 552 -4.20 -7.53 -1.50
C ALA A 552 -3.79 -8.73 -0.65
N GLY A 553 -2.71 -8.65 0.14
CA GLY A 553 -2.23 -9.84 0.81
C GLY A 553 -1.07 -9.64 1.77
N ILE A 554 -0.46 -10.77 2.12
CA ILE A 554 0.67 -10.86 3.05
C ILE A 554 1.79 -11.75 2.48
N MET A 555 3.00 -11.43 2.86
CA MET A 555 4.19 -12.25 2.62
C MET A 555 4.79 -12.68 3.96
N TRP A 556 5.12 -13.95 4.04
CA TRP A 556 5.89 -14.55 5.13
C TRP A 556 7.22 -15.08 4.62
N LYS A 557 8.27 -14.81 5.35
CA LYS A 557 9.59 -15.37 5.13
C LYS A 557 10.19 -15.86 6.43
N ASP A 558 10.74 -17.07 6.38
CA ASP A 558 11.56 -17.63 7.45
C ASP A 558 12.69 -18.51 6.86
N HIS A 559 13.39 -19.27 7.71
CA HIS A 559 14.49 -20.15 7.30
C HIS A 559 14.04 -21.29 6.37
N THR A 560 12.75 -21.58 6.25
CA THR A 560 12.19 -22.65 5.41
C THR A 560 11.80 -22.16 4.01
N GLY A 561 11.66 -20.84 3.80
CA GLY A 561 11.32 -20.23 2.51
C GLY A 561 10.40 -19.03 2.63
N GLU A 562 9.77 -18.68 1.51
CA GLU A 562 8.81 -17.58 1.39
C GLU A 562 7.44 -18.10 0.94
N THR A 563 6.39 -17.45 1.44
CA THR A 563 5.00 -17.73 1.06
C THR A 563 4.25 -16.40 0.90
N LEU A 564 3.62 -16.21 -0.26
CA LEU A 564 2.71 -15.10 -0.51
C LEU A 564 1.27 -15.59 -0.54
N PHE A 565 0.42 -14.87 0.16
CA PHE A 565 -1.00 -15.19 0.27
C PHE A 565 -1.85 -14.00 -0.15
N ASP A 566 -2.70 -14.21 -1.16
CA ASP A 566 -3.72 -13.24 -1.58
C ASP A 566 -4.94 -13.38 -0.67
N ILE A 567 -5.15 -12.38 0.18
CA ILE A 567 -6.29 -12.30 1.10
C ILE A 567 -7.61 -12.19 0.33
N THR A 568 -7.60 -11.48 -0.79
CA THR A 568 -8.82 -11.25 -1.59
C THR A 568 -9.27 -12.53 -2.28
N ALA A 569 -8.30 -13.29 -2.82
CA ALA A 569 -8.52 -14.58 -3.44
C ALA A 569 -8.66 -15.72 -2.41
N ASN A 570 -8.21 -15.49 -1.19
CA ASN A 570 -8.06 -16.53 -0.16
C ASN A 570 -7.23 -17.72 -0.69
N SER A 571 -6.13 -17.43 -1.38
CA SER A 571 -5.29 -18.44 -2.03
C SER A 571 -3.81 -18.13 -1.93
N LEU A 572 -2.98 -19.18 -1.97
CA LEU A 572 -1.54 -19.03 -2.14
C LEU A 572 -1.25 -18.53 -3.56
N VAL A 573 -0.45 -17.46 -3.66
CA VAL A 573 0.04 -16.93 -4.93
C VAL A 573 1.37 -17.58 -5.28
N THR A 574 2.28 -17.60 -4.33
CA THR A 574 3.62 -18.12 -4.49
C THR A 574 4.01 -18.91 -3.25
N ASP A 575 4.56 -20.08 -3.46
CA ASP A 575 5.15 -20.90 -2.42
C ASP A 575 6.51 -21.42 -2.91
N HIS A 576 7.56 -20.80 -2.40
CA HIS A 576 8.93 -21.21 -2.70
C HIS A 576 9.40 -22.16 -1.60
N HIS A 577 9.60 -23.42 -1.97
CA HIS A 577 10.00 -24.52 -1.09
C HIS A 577 8.86 -25.21 -0.32
N ALA A 578 9.12 -26.43 0.15
CA ALA A 578 8.17 -27.20 0.95
C ALA A 578 7.82 -26.50 2.27
N GLY A 579 6.59 -26.66 2.77
CA GLY A 579 6.13 -26.10 4.04
C GLY A 579 5.28 -24.84 3.96
N GLY A 580 4.75 -24.51 2.78
CA GLY A 580 3.93 -23.33 2.56
C GLY A 580 2.69 -23.25 3.42
N GLU A 581 2.01 -24.36 3.69
CA GLU A 581 0.86 -24.39 4.59
C GLU A 581 1.23 -23.98 6.03
N GLU A 582 2.37 -24.42 6.53
CA GLU A 582 2.82 -24.04 7.88
C GLU A 582 3.21 -22.58 7.94
N ARG A 583 3.93 -22.07 6.93
CA ARG A 583 4.23 -20.64 6.80
C ARG A 583 2.96 -19.80 6.71
N LEU A 584 1.99 -20.25 5.92
CA LEU A 584 0.68 -19.59 5.80
C LEU A 584 -0.05 -19.50 7.14
N ARG A 585 -0.11 -20.60 7.91
CA ARG A 585 -0.72 -20.61 9.25
C ARG A 585 -0.07 -19.59 10.18
N LYS A 586 1.27 -19.49 10.17
CA LYS A 586 2.01 -18.50 10.97
C LYS A 586 1.65 -17.07 10.52
N ALA A 587 1.65 -16.81 9.22
CA ALA A 587 1.29 -15.51 8.67
C ALA A 587 -0.16 -15.12 9.00
N GLN A 588 -1.09 -16.07 8.88
CA GLN A 588 -2.51 -15.88 9.23
C GLN A 588 -2.71 -15.66 10.73
N SER A 589 -1.96 -16.34 11.58
CA SER A 589 -1.98 -16.10 13.04
C SER A 589 -1.58 -14.66 13.38
N VAL A 590 -0.50 -14.15 12.75
CA VAL A 590 -0.05 -12.76 12.97
C VAL A 590 -1.08 -11.77 12.42
N LEU A 591 -1.63 -12.01 11.23
CA LEU A 591 -2.65 -11.16 10.61
C LEU A 591 -3.90 -11.08 11.50
N GLN A 592 -4.46 -12.21 11.88
CA GLN A 592 -5.68 -12.30 12.68
C GLN A 592 -5.48 -11.66 14.05
N THR A 593 -4.40 -11.97 14.76
CA THR A 593 -4.08 -11.36 16.06
C THR A 593 -3.91 -9.84 15.95
N GLY A 594 -3.30 -9.36 14.85
CA GLY A 594 -3.17 -7.93 14.59
C GLY A 594 -4.51 -7.22 14.44
N TYR A 595 -5.46 -7.82 13.72
CA TYR A 595 -6.81 -7.25 13.55
C TYR A 595 -7.66 -7.34 14.82
N ASP A 596 -7.49 -8.39 15.62
CA ASP A 596 -8.13 -8.49 16.93
C ASP A 596 -7.63 -7.38 17.86
N TRP A 597 -6.30 -7.18 17.91
CA TRP A 597 -5.72 -6.07 18.65
C TRP A 597 -6.25 -4.71 18.17
N TYR A 598 -6.30 -4.48 16.85
CA TYR A 598 -6.81 -3.22 16.31
C TYR A 598 -8.28 -2.98 16.69
N SER A 599 -9.12 -4.03 16.61
CA SER A 599 -10.52 -3.99 17.03
C SER A 599 -10.68 -3.67 18.53
N GLU A 600 -9.88 -4.31 19.37
CA GLU A 600 -9.87 -4.04 20.83
C GLU A 600 -9.50 -2.59 21.13
N GLN A 601 -8.44 -2.05 20.46
CA GLN A 601 -8.07 -0.64 20.63
C GLN A 601 -9.18 0.29 20.16
N MET A 602 -9.85 -0.04 19.06
CA MET A 602 -10.97 0.75 18.54
C MET A 602 -12.13 0.81 19.54
N HIS A 603 -12.49 -0.30 20.16
CA HIS A 603 -13.52 -0.33 21.20
C HIS A 603 -13.12 0.41 22.48
N THR A 604 -11.83 0.45 22.79
CA THR A 604 -11.33 1.06 24.03
C THR A 604 -11.20 2.58 23.90
N PHE A 605 -10.78 3.09 22.74
CA PHE A 605 -10.33 4.49 22.60
C PHE A 605 -11.11 5.31 21.57
N ARG A 606 -11.93 4.71 20.72
CA ARG A 606 -12.75 5.38 19.72
C ARG A 606 -14.22 5.47 20.15
#